data_e1713d6f6a61ad0bbc497d67bb25023a
#
_entry.id   e1713d6f6a61ad0bbc497d67bb25023a
#
_cell.length_a   1.000
_cell.length_b   1.000
_cell.length_c   1.000
_cell.angle_alpha   90.00
_cell.angle_beta   90.00
_cell.angle_gamma   90.00
#
_symmetry.space_group_name_H-M   'P 1'
#
loop_
_entity.id
_entity.type
_entity.pdbx_description
1 polymer ?
#
loop_
_entity_poly.entity_id
_entity_poly.type
_entity_poly.pdbx_seq_one_letter_code
_entity_poly.pdbx_strand_id
1 'polypeptide(L)'
;AYGKDNNIYKFVTQLEIVGNEKRIPDGIVYINGLPLVVFEFKSAIREEATIFDAFKQLTVRYRRDIPELFKYNAFCIISDGINNKAGSFFAPYEFFYAWRRVAGLAKEVDGIDSMFTLTQGMFHKNRLRDIIRNFIYIPDSSKKNEKIVCRYPQYYAARALYENIKKAQKPEGDGKGGTYFGATGCGKSFTMLYLTRLLMKSEYFKSPTIVLITDRTDLDDQLSAQFVNAKTFIGDNTVESVESRADLRDKLQGRQSGGVFLTTIHKFTEDTELLTDRSNVICISDEAHRSQVNLDQKIKLSEKGVKKTFGFAKYLHDSLPNATYVGFTGTPIDATL
;
A
#
# COMPACT_ATOMS: atom_id res chain seq x y z
N ALA A 1 -7.20 -3.35 -23.36
CA ALA A 1 -5.95 -3.58 -24.06
C ALA A 1 -4.95 -2.48 -23.67
N TYR A 2 -4.10 -2.74 -22.71
CA TYR A 2 -3.01 -1.84 -22.33
C TYR A 2 -1.75 -2.11 -23.19
N GLY A 3 -1.96 -2.40 -24.46
CA GLY A 3 -0.92 -2.54 -25.45
C GLY A 3 -0.45 -1.17 -25.91
N LYS A 4 0.83 -1.00 -26.03
CA LYS A 4 1.62 0.14 -26.46
C LYS A 4 1.39 1.42 -25.64
N ASP A 5 2.47 1.87 -25.02
CA ASP A 5 2.51 3.16 -24.34
C ASP A 5 2.50 4.29 -25.37
N ASN A 6 1.31 4.83 -25.64
CA ASN A 6 1.11 5.97 -26.54
C ASN A 6 1.28 7.32 -25.82
N ASN A 7 1.68 7.31 -24.54
CA ASN A 7 1.88 8.54 -23.79
C ASN A 7 3.13 9.28 -24.23
N ILE A 8 3.03 10.60 -24.26
CA ILE A 8 4.13 11.50 -24.54
C ILE A 8 4.74 11.95 -23.22
N TYR A 9 6.00 11.60 -22.99
CA TYR A 9 6.76 11.96 -21.79
C TYR A 9 7.74 13.07 -22.16
N LYS A 10 7.75 14.15 -21.37
CA LYS A 10 8.73 15.23 -21.52
C LYS A 10 9.27 15.63 -20.16
N PHE A 11 10.56 15.83 -20.06
CA PHE A 11 11.21 16.48 -18.95
C PHE A 11 11.64 17.87 -19.41
N VAL A 12 11.11 18.90 -18.77
CA VAL A 12 11.36 20.29 -19.13
C VAL A 12 12.12 20.94 -17.98
N THR A 13 13.26 21.52 -18.27
CA THR A 13 14.10 22.23 -17.30
C THR A 13 13.99 23.72 -17.46
N GLN A 14 14.14 24.46 -16.38
CA GLN A 14 14.23 25.93 -16.36
C GLN A 14 13.07 26.64 -17.08
N LEU A 15 11.86 26.06 -16.99
CA LEU A 15 10.67 26.68 -17.58
C LEU A 15 10.24 27.90 -16.75
N GLU A 16 10.17 29.05 -17.41
CA GLU A 16 9.61 30.24 -16.79
C GLU A 16 8.08 30.15 -16.71
N ILE A 17 7.56 30.27 -15.48
CA ILE A 17 6.12 30.29 -15.22
C ILE A 17 5.75 31.56 -14.51
N VAL A 18 4.76 32.25 -15.07
CA VAL A 18 4.22 33.50 -14.53
C VAL A 18 2.86 33.20 -13.89
N GLY A 19 2.78 33.40 -12.60
CA GLY A 19 1.55 33.32 -11.81
C GLY A 19 1.36 34.60 -11.01
N ASN A 20 1.20 34.53 -9.71
CA ASN A 20 1.23 35.70 -8.82
C ASN A 20 2.62 36.37 -8.86
N GLU A 21 3.64 35.54 -8.98
CA GLU A 21 5.03 35.93 -9.18
C GLU A 21 5.65 35.01 -10.23
N LYS A 22 6.68 35.50 -10.90
CA LYS A 22 7.47 34.69 -11.83
C LYS A 22 8.36 33.73 -11.08
N ARG A 23 8.32 32.44 -11.45
CA ARG A 23 9.17 31.39 -10.91
C ARG A 23 9.70 30.47 -12.01
N ILE A 24 10.84 29.85 -11.74
CA ILE A 24 11.52 28.96 -12.68
C ILE A 24 11.84 27.66 -11.91
N PRO A 25 10.95 26.64 -11.92
CA PRO A 25 11.25 25.32 -11.37
C PRO A 25 12.42 24.67 -12.09
N ASP A 26 13.25 23.92 -11.37
CA ASP A 26 14.42 23.27 -11.93
C ASP A 26 14.07 22.18 -12.94
N GLY A 27 13.00 21.44 -12.70
CA GLY A 27 12.52 20.43 -13.63
C GLY A 27 11.05 20.09 -13.46
N ILE A 28 10.39 19.75 -14.56
CA ILE A 28 8.99 19.33 -14.57
C ILE A 28 8.85 18.15 -15.51
N VAL A 29 8.27 17.05 -15.00
CA VAL A 29 7.86 15.92 -15.85
C VAL A 29 6.43 16.14 -16.31
N TYR A 30 6.27 16.19 -17.62
CA TYR A 30 4.97 16.21 -18.28
C TYR A 30 4.63 14.84 -18.85
N ILE A 31 3.39 14.44 -18.67
CA ILE A 31 2.80 13.29 -19.39
C ILE A 31 1.56 13.79 -20.11
N ASN A 32 1.56 13.69 -21.43
CA ASN A 32 0.50 14.21 -22.30
C ASN A 32 0.16 15.70 -22.05
N GLY A 33 1.17 16.49 -21.74
CA GLY A 33 1.02 17.92 -21.46
C GLY A 33 0.60 18.27 -20.04
N LEU A 34 0.33 17.30 -19.17
CA LEU A 34 0.03 17.55 -17.75
C LEU A 34 1.32 17.58 -16.91
N PRO A 35 1.56 18.62 -16.10
CA PRO A 35 2.73 18.74 -15.24
C PRO A 35 2.56 17.86 -13.98
N LEU A 36 3.01 16.62 -14.05
CA LEU A 36 2.72 15.65 -12.99
C LEU A 36 3.77 15.58 -11.89
N VAL A 37 5.05 15.86 -12.20
CA VAL A 37 6.11 15.84 -11.18
C VAL A 37 6.94 17.10 -11.28
N VAL A 38 7.17 17.74 -10.15
CA VAL A 38 8.00 18.96 -10.05
C VAL A 38 9.25 18.63 -9.25
N PHE A 39 10.40 19.04 -9.79
CA PHE A 39 11.72 18.88 -9.20
C PHE A 39 12.24 20.22 -8.71
N GLU A 40 12.84 20.23 -7.55
CA GLU A 40 13.58 21.34 -7.01
C GLU A 40 14.92 20.88 -6.49
N PHE A 41 15.99 21.49 -6.96
CA PHE A 41 17.37 21.19 -6.64
C PHE A 41 18.01 22.31 -5.82
N LYS A 42 18.87 21.94 -4.90
CA LYS A 42 19.78 22.84 -4.21
C LYS A 42 21.20 22.33 -4.39
N SER A 43 22.14 23.26 -4.50
CA SER A 43 23.54 22.89 -4.68
C SER A 43 24.16 22.51 -3.35
N ALA A 44 24.71 21.30 -3.26
CA ALA A 44 25.49 20.85 -2.11
C ALA A 44 26.79 21.67 -1.87
N ILE A 45 27.19 22.47 -2.86
CA ILE A 45 28.42 23.31 -2.81
C ILE A 45 28.18 24.59 -1.98
N ARG A 46 26.93 25.01 -1.82
CA ARG A 46 26.60 26.17 -0.98
C ARG A 46 26.37 25.70 0.44
N GLU A 47 27.24 26.10 1.36
CA GLU A 47 27.21 25.70 2.77
C GLU A 47 25.87 25.96 3.48
N GLU A 48 25.06 26.88 3.00
CA GLU A 48 23.77 27.25 3.59
C GLU A 48 22.53 26.65 2.88
N ALA A 49 22.68 26.00 1.72
CA ALA A 49 21.54 25.49 0.96
C ALA A 49 21.33 23.99 1.20
N THR A 50 20.23 23.65 1.85
CA THR A 50 19.87 22.27 2.22
C THR A 50 18.71 21.74 1.39
N ILE A 51 18.54 20.42 1.40
CA ILE A 51 17.35 19.78 0.83
C ILE A 51 16.04 20.31 1.44
N PHE A 52 16.08 20.78 2.71
CA PHE A 52 14.93 21.41 3.35
C PHE A 52 14.57 22.76 2.72
N ASP A 53 15.54 23.49 2.15
CA ASP A 53 15.25 24.71 1.40
C ASP A 53 14.58 24.41 0.07
N ALA A 54 14.93 23.29 -0.59
CA ALA A 54 14.18 22.79 -1.76
C ALA A 54 12.72 22.50 -1.38
N PHE A 55 12.49 21.83 -0.25
CA PHE A 55 11.16 21.57 0.27
C PHE A 55 10.36 22.87 0.52
N LYS A 56 10.95 23.85 1.21
CA LYS A 56 10.29 25.15 1.44
C LYS A 56 10.00 25.90 0.13
N GLN A 57 10.89 25.81 -0.84
CA GLN A 57 10.68 26.44 -2.13
C GLN A 57 9.44 25.89 -2.84
N LEU A 58 9.28 24.57 -2.87
CA LEU A 58 8.11 23.93 -3.45
C LEU A 58 6.83 24.22 -2.65
N THR A 59 6.84 23.90 -1.37
CA THR A 59 5.62 23.84 -0.56
C THR A 59 5.15 25.19 -0.03
N VAL A 60 6.01 26.19 0.01
CA VAL A 60 5.70 27.56 0.47
C VAL A 60 5.73 28.54 -0.68
N ARG A 61 6.88 28.70 -1.35
CA ARG A 61 7.04 29.75 -2.38
C ARG A 61 6.23 29.43 -3.63
N TYR A 62 6.41 28.27 -4.24
CA TYR A 62 5.69 27.91 -5.47
C TYR A 62 4.18 27.75 -5.21
N ARG A 63 3.81 27.25 -4.04
CA ARG A 63 2.41 27.17 -3.63
C ARG A 63 1.72 28.53 -3.62
N ARG A 64 2.41 29.57 -3.20
CA ARG A 64 1.91 30.95 -3.17
C ARG A 64 1.96 31.58 -4.57
N ASP A 65 3.06 31.40 -5.29
CA ASP A 65 3.41 32.20 -6.45
C ASP A 65 2.91 31.62 -7.77
N ILE A 66 2.94 30.28 -7.91
CA ILE A 66 2.54 29.53 -9.12
C ILE A 66 1.66 28.32 -8.79
N PRO A 67 0.54 28.50 -8.05
CA PRO A 67 -0.29 27.40 -7.58
C PRO A 67 -0.87 26.53 -8.69
N GLU A 68 -1.14 27.10 -9.86
CA GLU A 68 -1.71 26.40 -11.02
C GLU A 68 -0.82 25.27 -11.54
N LEU A 69 0.50 25.37 -11.36
CA LEU A 69 1.45 24.29 -11.70
C LEU A 69 1.12 22.99 -10.95
N PHE A 70 0.60 23.10 -9.72
CA PHE A 70 0.37 21.97 -8.83
C PHE A 70 -1.04 21.38 -8.91
N LYS A 71 -1.90 21.93 -9.77
CA LYS A 71 -3.29 21.46 -9.93
C LYS A 71 -3.38 19.97 -10.31
N TYR A 72 -2.45 19.49 -11.13
CA TYR A 72 -2.37 18.11 -11.57
C TYR A 72 -1.16 17.35 -10.97
N ASN A 73 -0.47 17.96 -10.00
CA ASN A 73 0.74 17.39 -9.45
C ASN A 73 0.47 16.03 -8.78
N ALA A 74 1.24 15.03 -9.18
CA ALA A 74 1.21 13.71 -8.57
C ALA A 74 2.10 13.67 -7.31
N PHE A 75 3.37 14.07 -7.45
CA PHE A 75 4.34 14.18 -6.37
C PHE A 75 5.48 15.14 -6.73
N CYS A 76 6.34 15.42 -5.78
CA CYS A 76 7.50 16.29 -5.95
C CYS A 76 8.79 15.55 -5.63
N ILE A 77 9.88 15.99 -6.25
CA ILE A 77 11.25 15.54 -5.95
C ILE A 77 12.02 16.72 -5.42
N ILE A 78 12.73 16.53 -4.32
CA ILE A 78 13.65 17.48 -3.73
C ILE A 78 15.04 16.86 -3.64
N SER A 79 16.08 17.66 -3.86
CA SER A 79 17.46 17.19 -3.86
C SER A 79 18.43 18.30 -3.47
N ASP A 80 19.49 17.91 -2.78
CA ASP A 80 20.71 18.73 -2.60
C ASP A 80 21.93 18.13 -3.32
N GLY A 81 21.71 17.11 -4.16
CA GLY A 81 22.74 16.37 -4.88
C GLY A 81 23.20 15.10 -4.17
N ILE A 82 23.14 15.06 -2.84
CA ILE A 82 23.49 13.89 -2.03
C ILE A 82 22.21 13.22 -1.49
N ASN A 83 21.30 14.02 -0.97
CA ASN A 83 20.02 13.58 -0.45
C ASN A 83 18.95 13.81 -1.51
N ASN A 84 18.21 12.75 -1.84
CA ASN A 84 17.18 12.78 -2.88
C ASN A 84 15.90 12.16 -2.33
N LYS A 85 14.82 12.92 -2.29
CA LYS A 85 13.56 12.49 -1.68
C LYS A 85 12.37 12.80 -2.57
N ALA A 86 11.38 11.93 -2.52
CA ALA A 86 10.08 12.09 -3.15
C ALA A 86 8.98 12.22 -2.10
N GLY A 87 7.99 13.03 -2.37
CA GLY A 87 6.86 13.21 -1.48
C GLY A 87 5.70 13.97 -2.10
N SER A 88 4.59 13.99 -1.39
CA SER A 88 3.43 14.77 -1.79
C SER A 88 3.64 16.26 -1.54
N PHE A 89 3.14 17.09 -2.44
CA PHE A 89 3.11 18.54 -2.27
C PHE A 89 2.41 19.01 -0.99
N PHE A 90 1.50 18.21 -0.44
CA PHE A 90 0.76 18.52 0.78
C PHE A 90 1.39 17.93 2.05
N ALA A 91 2.41 17.08 1.91
CA ALA A 91 3.02 16.39 3.03
C ALA A 91 4.02 17.27 3.80
N PRO A 92 4.13 17.16 5.13
CA PRO A 92 5.26 17.67 5.88
C PRO A 92 6.58 17.04 5.41
N TYR A 93 7.70 17.72 5.71
CA TYR A 93 9.03 17.30 5.25
C TYR A 93 9.42 15.87 5.67
N GLU A 94 9.01 15.44 6.85
CA GLU A 94 9.25 14.10 7.38
C GLU A 94 8.63 12.97 6.55
N PHE A 95 7.68 13.29 5.69
CA PHE A 95 7.03 12.34 4.77
C PHE A 95 7.58 12.42 3.34
N PHE A 96 8.71 13.10 3.15
CA PHE A 96 9.50 12.98 1.95
C PHE A 96 10.57 11.90 2.14
N TYR A 97 10.54 10.86 1.31
CA TYR A 97 11.36 9.65 1.47
C TYR A 97 12.28 9.41 0.29
N ALA A 98 13.49 8.91 0.60
CA ALA A 98 14.40 8.45 -0.42
C ALA A 98 13.90 7.16 -1.10
N TRP A 99 14.19 7.03 -2.38
CA TRP A 99 13.99 5.78 -3.12
C TRP A 99 15.34 5.09 -3.27
N ARG A 100 15.67 4.17 -2.36
CA ARG A 100 17.02 3.62 -2.20
C ARG A 100 17.28 2.33 -2.95
N ARG A 101 16.29 1.73 -3.56
CA ARG A 101 16.41 0.43 -4.20
C ARG A 101 15.63 0.35 -5.49
N VAL A 102 16.22 -0.32 -6.47
CA VAL A 102 15.54 -0.73 -7.71
C VAL A 102 15.38 -2.25 -7.70
N ALA A 103 14.26 -2.77 -8.19
CA ALA A 103 14.03 -4.20 -8.28
C ALA A 103 15.16 -4.90 -9.03
N GLY A 104 15.65 -6.01 -8.48
CA GLY A 104 16.75 -6.79 -9.04
C GLY A 104 18.14 -6.35 -8.57
N LEU A 105 18.28 -5.20 -7.90
CA LEU A 105 19.54 -4.79 -7.28
C LEU A 105 19.59 -5.23 -5.82
N ALA A 106 20.72 -5.82 -5.41
CA ALA A 106 20.85 -6.42 -4.08
C ALA A 106 21.04 -5.41 -2.95
N LYS A 107 21.45 -4.17 -3.27
CA LYS A 107 21.84 -3.16 -2.25
C LYS A 107 20.96 -1.92 -2.32
N GLU A 108 20.71 -1.34 -1.17
CA GLU A 108 20.23 0.04 -1.06
C GLU A 108 21.35 1.01 -1.41
N VAL A 109 21.01 2.12 -2.04
CA VAL A 109 21.96 3.11 -2.53
C VAL A 109 21.67 4.47 -1.88
N ASP A 110 22.67 5.03 -1.25
CA ASP A 110 22.68 6.36 -0.65
C ASP A 110 23.79 7.22 -1.28
N GLY A 111 23.80 8.51 -0.97
CA GLY A 111 24.80 9.44 -1.44
C GLY A 111 24.59 9.90 -2.89
N ILE A 112 25.67 10.18 -3.60
CA ILE A 112 25.65 10.78 -4.95
C ILE A 112 24.85 9.91 -5.95
N ASP A 113 24.96 8.59 -5.84
CA ASP A 113 24.27 7.66 -6.74
C ASP A 113 22.77 7.51 -6.42
N SER A 114 22.29 8.08 -5.31
CA SER A 114 20.90 7.96 -4.89
C SER A 114 19.92 8.67 -5.83
N MET A 115 20.33 9.74 -6.52
CA MET A 115 19.50 10.37 -7.56
C MET A 115 19.29 9.45 -8.76
N PHE A 116 20.32 8.73 -9.18
CA PHE A 116 20.19 7.73 -10.24
C PHE A 116 19.25 6.61 -9.82
N THR A 117 19.38 6.11 -8.59
CA THR A 117 18.52 5.07 -8.04
C THR A 117 17.06 5.54 -7.92
N LEU A 118 16.82 6.77 -7.46
CA LEU A 118 15.48 7.36 -7.42
C LEU A 118 14.90 7.48 -8.83
N THR A 119 15.69 7.95 -9.78
CA THR A 119 15.26 8.10 -11.18
C THR A 119 14.94 6.76 -11.81
N GLN A 120 15.81 5.78 -11.68
CA GLN A 120 15.57 4.42 -12.17
C GLN A 120 14.40 3.75 -11.45
N GLY A 121 14.25 4.03 -10.15
CA GLY A 121 13.18 3.49 -9.31
C GLY A 121 11.81 4.04 -9.63
N MET A 122 11.66 5.35 -9.74
CA MET A 122 10.35 5.99 -9.90
C MET A 122 9.99 6.33 -11.34
N PHE A 123 10.96 6.66 -12.19
CA PHE A 123 10.71 7.24 -13.51
C PHE A 123 10.84 6.26 -14.68
N HIS A 124 11.08 4.96 -14.42
CA HIS A 124 10.82 3.96 -15.46
C HIS A 124 9.34 4.06 -15.89
N LYS A 125 9.06 4.24 -17.16
CA LYS A 125 7.72 4.62 -17.68
C LYS A 125 6.58 3.77 -17.11
N ASN A 126 6.74 2.45 -17.08
CA ASN A 126 5.72 1.55 -16.55
C ASN A 126 5.51 1.74 -15.04
N ARG A 127 6.61 1.94 -14.30
CA ARG A 127 6.53 2.13 -12.85
C ARG A 127 5.98 3.50 -12.49
N LEU A 128 6.37 4.55 -13.20
CA LEU A 128 5.81 5.89 -13.01
C LEU A 128 4.28 5.89 -13.20
N ARG A 129 3.79 5.29 -14.27
CA ARG A 129 2.34 5.15 -14.51
C ARG A 129 1.66 4.34 -13.40
N ASP A 130 2.29 3.28 -12.96
CA ASP A 130 1.78 2.42 -11.90
C ASP A 130 1.71 3.16 -10.55
N ILE A 131 2.77 3.90 -10.20
CA ILE A 131 2.79 4.74 -9.01
C ILE A 131 1.65 5.75 -9.05
N ILE A 132 1.52 6.48 -10.13
CA ILE A 132 0.47 7.51 -10.28
C ILE A 132 -0.93 6.89 -10.19
N ARG A 133 -1.13 5.73 -10.81
CA ARG A 133 -2.44 5.07 -10.87
C ARG A 133 -2.84 4.36 -9.59
N ASN A 134 -1.90 3.68 -8.93
CA ASN A 134 -2.20 2.69 -7.90
C ASN A 134 -1.55 2.96 -6.54
N PHE A 135 -0.58 3.88 -6.45
CA PHE A 135 0.25 4.06 -5.26
C PHE A 135 0.28 5.50 -4.74
N ILE A 136 -0.70 6.29 -5.14
CA ILE A 136 -0.99 7.60 -4.55
C ILE A 136 -2.39 7.54 -3.96
N TYR A 137 -2.47 7.61 -2.64
CA TYR A 137 -3.72 7.55 -1.91
C TYR A 137 -4.19 8.94 -1.52
N ILE A 138 -5.43 9.25 -1.84
CA ILE A 138 -6.14 10.45 -1.40
C ILE A 138 -7.34 9.96 -0.59
N PRO A 139 -7.45 10.30 0.71
CA PRO A 139 -8.60 9.95 1.53
C PRO A 139 -9.91 10.52 0.96
N ASP A 140 -11.00 9.76 1.06
CA ASP A 140 -12.32 10.19 0.60
C ASP A 140 -12.84 11.40 1.39
N SER A 141 -12.52 11.45 2.67
CA SER A 141 -12.77 12.62 3.52
C SER A 141 -11.56 12.95 4.37
N SER A 142 -11.15 14.21 4.36
CA SER A 142 -10.08 14.72 5.22
C SER A 142 -10.36 16.17 5.58
N LYS A 143 -10.07 16.54 6.82
CA LYS A 143 -10.09 17.95 7.26
C LYS A 143 -8.91 18.75 6.70
N LYS A 144 -7.93 18.08 6.14
CA LYS A 144 -6.73 18.66 5.54
C LYS A 144 -6.59 18.12 4.12
N ASN A 145 -5.93 18.87 3.27
CA ASN A 145 -5.51 18.36 1.97
C ASN A 145 -4.47 17.26 2.21
N GLU A 146 -4.83 16.02 1.97
CA GLU A 146 -3.96 14.86 2.15
C GLU A 146 -3.78 14.13 0.83
N LYS A 147 -2.55 13.82 0.52
CA LYS A 147 -2.14 12.96 -0.58
C LYS A 147 -0.93 12.18 -0.12
N ILE A 148 -1.01 10.87 -0.16
CA ILE A 148 0.01 9.98 0.37
C ILE A 148 0.63 9.22 -0.79
N VAL A 149 1.93 9.44 -1.00
CA VAL A 149 2.72 8.76 -2.02
C VAL A 149 3.44 7.58 -1.37
N CYS A 150 3.44 6.43 -2.03
CA CYS A 150 4.11 5.24 -1.51
C CYS A 150 5.62 5.43 -1.34
N ARG A 151 6.19 4.67 -0.42
CA ARG A 151 7.63 4.44 -0.31
C ARG A 151 8.04 3.22 -1.13
N TYR A 152 9.32 3.12 -1.52
CA TYR A 152 9.80 1.98 -2.32
C TYR A 152 9.52 0.60 -1.69
N PRO A 153 9.63 0.39 -0.35
CA PRO A 153 9.32 -0.90 0.23
C PRO A 153 7.84 -1.27 0.07
N GLN A 154 6.95 -0.28 0.22
CA GLN A 154 5.50 -0.48 0.04
C GLN A 154 5.16 -0.86 -1.40
N TYR A 155 5.76 -0.16 -2.36
CA TYR A 155 5.58 -0.45 -3.78
C TYR A 155 5.98 -1.88 -4.12
N TYR A 156 7.23 -2.25 -3.79
CA TYR A 156 7.75 -3.57 -4.15
C TYR A 156 7.05 -4.70 -3.38
N ALA A 157 6.73 -4.49 -2.10
CA ALA A 157 6.00 -5.47 -1.31
C ALA A 157 4.61 -5.74 -1.87
N ALA A 158 3.83 -4.69 -2.13
CA ALA A 158 2.48 -4.85 -2.69
C ALA A 158 2.50 -5.54 -4.06
N ARG A 159 3.46 -5.21 -4.92
CA ARG A 159 3.62 -5.86 -6.22
C ARG A 159 4.06 -7.32 -6.12
N ALA A 160 5.01 -7.64 -5.25
CA ALA A 160 5.45 -9.01 -5.03
C ALA A 160 4.30 -9.88 -4.47
N LEU A 161 3.57 -9.37 -3.49
CA LEU A 161 2.41 -10.06 -2.93
C LEU A 161 1.30 -10.25 -3.97
N TYR A 162 1.02 -9.25 -4.78
CA TYR A 162 0.05 -9.37 -5.88
C TYR A 162 0.39 -10.53 -6.83
N GLU A 163 1.64 -10.62 -7.26
CA GLU A 163 2.08 -11.72 -8.15
C GLU A 163 2.08 -13.09 -7.44
N ASN A 164 2.42 -13.13 -6.15
CA ASN A 164 2.35 -14.36 -5.37
C ASN A 164 0.91 -14.84 -5.16
N ILE A 165 -0.01 -13.95 -4.83
CA ILE A 165 -1.45 -14.26 -4.70
C ILE A 165 -1.98 -14.83 -6.01
N LYS A 166 -1.61 -14.22 -7.13
CA LYS A 166 -2.02 -14.68 -8.45
C LYS A 166 -1.58 -16.13 -8.73
N LYS A 167 -0.37 -16.50 -8.30
CA LYS A 167 0.16 -17.86 -8.45
C LYS A 167 -0.43 -18.85 -7.44
N ALA A 168 -0.78 -18.37 -6.25
CA ALA A 168 -1.25 -19.19 -5.16
C ALA A 168 -2.76 -19.45 -5.16
N GLN A 169 -3.51 -18.75 -6.00
CA GLN A 169 -4.98 -18.85 -6.04
C GLN A 169 -5.42 -20.27 -6.40
N LYS A 170 -6.34 -20.82 -5.60
CA LYS A 170 -6.94 -22.14 -5.83
C LYS A 170 -7.93 -22.08 -7.02
N PRO A 171 -8.15 -23.19 -7.73
CA PRO A 171 -7.63 -24.53 -7.45
C PRO A 171 -6.20 -24.80 -7.94
N GLU A 172 -5.61 -23.96 -8.81
CA GLU A 172 -4.31 -24.22 -9.42
C GLU A 172 -3.15 -24.04 -8.42
N GLY A 173 -3.32 -23.12 -7.44
CA GLY A 173 -2.35 -22.83 -6.40
C GLY A 173 -2.67 -23.50 -5.06
N ASP A 174 -1.79 -23.30 -4.09
CA ASP A 174 -1.88 -23.86 -2.74
C ASP A 174 -2.63 -22.97 -1.73
N GLY A 175 -3.05 -21.78 -2.13
CA GLY A 175 -3.69 -20.80 -1.26
C GLY A 175 -2.73 -20.00 -0.38
N LYS A 176 -1.40 -20.13 -0.53
CA LYS A 176 -0.39 -19.44 0.27
C LYS A 176 0.17 -18.24 -0.47
N GLY A 177 -0.45 -17.09 -0.31
CA GLY A 177 -0.11 -15.86 -1.04
C GLY A 177 1.18 -15.18 -0.57
N GLY A 178 1.74 -15.59 0.57
CA GLY A 178 3.01 -15.08 1.08
C GLY A 178 2.89 -14.29 2.38
N THR A 179 4.05 -13.92 2.91
CA THR A 179 4.17 -13.14 4.15
C THR A 179 5.06 -11.92 3.91
N TYR A 180 4.59 -10.76 4.36
CA TYR A 180 5.36 -9.54 4.39
C TYR A 180 5.85 -9.26 5.81
N PHE A 181 7.16 -9.18 5.96
CA PHE A 181 7.80 -8.71 7.18
C PHE A 181 8.13 -7.23 7.06
N GLY A 182 7.65 -6.44 8.01
CA GLY A 182 7.92 -5.02 8.07
C GLY A 182 7.92 -4.51 9.51
N ALA A 183 8.99 -3.86 9.92
CA ALA A 183 9.12 -3.29 11.27
C ALA A 183 7.94 -2.39 11.64
N THR A 184 7.67 -2.27 12.93
CA THR A 184 6.64 -1.36 13.45
C THR A 184 6.91 0.07 12.96
N GLY A 185 5.88 0.76 12.51
CA GLY A 185 6.01 2.11 11.93
C GLY A 185 6.50 2.18 10.47
N CYS A 186 6.76 1.04 9.82
CA CYS A 186 7.17 1.04 8.40
C CYS A 186 6.01 1.34 7.42
N GLY A 187 4.78 1.51 7.90
CA GLY A 187 3.61 1.79 7.07
C GLY A 187 2.95 0.53 6.49
N LYS A 188 2.90 -0.56 7.23
CA LYS A 188 2.22 -1.82 6.84
C LYS A 188 0.79 -1.60 6.39
N SER A 189 0.02 -0.77 7.10
CA SER A 189 -1.38 -0.48 6.77
C SER A 189 -1.55 0.13 5.38
N PHE A 190 -0.63 1.01 4.97
CA PHE A 190 -0.62 1.54 3.60
C PHE A 190 -0.22 0.48 2.58
N THR A 191 0.70 -0.43 2.93
CA THR A 191 1.05 -1.56 2.04
C THR A 191 -0.17 -2.46 1.81
N MET A 192 -0.93 -2.77 2.87
CA MET A 192 -2.20 -3.51 2.76
C MET A 192 -3.21 -2.77 1.88
N LEU A 193 -3.32 -1.44 2.03
CA LEU A 193 -4.23 -0.62 1.24
C LEU A 193 -3.84 -0.62 -0.25
N TYR A 194 -2.56 -0.47 -0.57
CA TYR A 194 -2.06 -0.54 -1.94
C TYR A 194 -2.28 -1.93 -2.55
N LEU A 195 -2.01 -2.99 -1.78
CA LEU A 195 -2.30 -4.35 -2.22
C LEU A 195 -3.79 -4.55 -2.51
N THR A 196 -4.66 -4.11 -1.61
CA THR A 196 -6.12 -4.17 -1.79
C THR A 196 -6.55 -3.42 -3.06
N ARG A 197 -6.02 -2.24 -3.30
CA ARG A 197 -6.23 -1.49 -4.56
C ARG A 197 -5.84 -2.30 -5.78
N LEU A 198 -4.64 -2.90 -5.78
CA LEU A 198 -4.16 -3.71 -6.89
C LEU A 198 -5.07 -4.90 -7.18
N LEU A 199 -5.51 -5.59 -6.14
CA LEU A 199 -6.39 -6.75 -6.25
C LEU A 199 -7.79 -6.36 -6.77
N MET A 200 -8.40 -5.32 -6.19
CA MET A 200 -9.75 -4.87 -6.56
C MET A 200 -9.81 -4.28 -7.97
N LYS A 201 -8.75 -3.65 -8.45
CA LYS A 201 -8.65 -3.08 -9.81
C LYS A 201 -8.09 -4.05 -10.86
N SER A 202 -7.78 -5.28 -10.46
CA SER A 202 -7.20 -6.28 -11.34
C SER A 202 -8.23 -6.90 -12.25
N GLU A 203 -7.97 -6.87 -13.56
CA GLU A 203 -8.74 -7.65 -14.55
C GLU A 203 -8.62 -9.15 -14.33
N TYR A 204 -7.49 -9.62 -13.79
CA TYR A 204 -7.25 -11.03 -13.48
C TYR A 204 -8.16 -11.52 -12.34
N PHE A 205 -8.22 -10.78 -11.24
CA PHE A 205 -9.00 -11.18 -10.05
C PHE A 205 -10.50 -10.85 -10.19
N LYS A 206 -10.92 -10.02 -11.13
CA LYS A 206 -12.33 -9.71 -11.41
C LYS A 206 -13.11 -9.31 -10.16
N SER A 207 -12.59 -8.32 -9.44
CA SER A 207 -13.15 -7.83 -8.17
C SER A 207 -13.29 -8.95 -7.11
N PRO A 208 -12.20 -9.40 -6.52
CA PRO A 208 -12.21 -10.41 -5.47
C PRO A 208 -12.89 -9.87 -4.21
N THR A 209 -13.30 -10.77 -3.31
CA THR A 209 -13.68 -10.40 -1.95
C THR A 209 -12.45 -10.41 -1.07
N ILE A 210 -12.21 -9.31 -0.35
CA ILE A 210 -11.07 -9.18 0.59
C ILE A 210 -11.59 -9.30 2.01
N VAL A 211 -10.97 -10.15 2.82
CA VAL A 211 -11.20 -10.25 4.27
C VAL A 211 -9.92 -9.83 4.97
N LEU A 212 -9.97 -8.68 5.65
CA LEU A 212 -8.88 -8.15 6.46
C LEU A 212 -9.06 -8.59 7.89
N ILE A 213 -8.04 -9.24 8.45
CA ILE A 213 -8.10 -9.85 9.77
C ILE A 213 -7.04 -9.21 10.66
N THR A 214 -7.46 -8.66 11.79
CA THR A 214 -6.59 -8.07 12.81
C THR A 214 -6.61 -8.88 14.09
N ASP A 215 -5.56 -8.79 14.91
CA ASP A 215 -5.47 -9.46 16.21
C ASP A 215 -6.03 -8.59 17.34
N ARG A 216 -5.96 -7.26 17.22
CA ARG A 216 -6.32 -6.32 18.29
C ARG A 216 -7.48 -5.43 17.90
N THR A 217 -8.42 -5.25 18.81
CA THR A 217 -9.57 -4.33 18.65
C THR A 217 -9.16 -2.88 18.45
N ASP A 218 -8.14 -2.39 19.18
CA ASP A 218 -7.68 -1.00 19.07
C ASP A 218 -7.02 -0.67 17.72
N LEU A 219 -6.31 -1.63 17.12
CA LEU A 219 -5.74 -1.52 15.79
C LEU A 219 -6.78 -1.71 14.69
N ASP A 220 -7.84 -2.45 15.00
CA ASP A 220 -8.99 -2.64 14.11
C ASP A 220 -9.66 -1.29 13.82
N ASP A 221 -9.86 -0.45 14.82
CA ASP A 221 -10.49 0.86 14.64
C ASP A 221 -9.69 1.78 13.71
N GLN A 222 -8.36 1.84 13.84
CA GLN A 222 -7.50 2.66 12.98
C GLN A 222 -7.45 2.13 11.54
N LEU A 223 -7.24 0.82 11.38
CA LEU A 223 -7.19 0.18 10.07
C LEU A 223 -8.55 0.27 9.39
N SER A 224 -9.63 0.01 10.12
CA SER A 224 -11.00 0.13 9.63
C SER A 224 -11.32 1.55 9.18
N ALA A 225 -10.98 2.56 9.98
CA ALA A 225 -11.19 3.96 9.62
C ALA A 225 -10.41 4.33 8.35
N GLN A 226 -9.16 3.87 8.21
CA GLN A 226 -8.35 4.10 7.02
C GLN A 226 -8.98 3.47 5.78
N PHE A 227 -9.42 2.21 5.85
CA PHE A 227 -10.00 1.49 4.72
C PHE A 227 -11.38 2.03 4.35
N VAL A 228 -12.23 2.32 5.31
CA VAL A 228 -13.55 2.95 5.09
C VAL A 228 -13.40 4.31 4.41
N ASN A 229 -12.35 5.06 4.76
CA ASN A 229 -12.02 6.36 4.14
C ASN A 229 -11.23 6.24 2.82
N ALA A 230 -11.17 5.04 2.25
CA ALA A 230 -10.44 4.75 1.01
C ALA A 230 -11.31 4.06 -0.06
N LYS A 231 -12.63 4.13 0.05
CA LYS A 231 -13.57 3.47 -0.88
C LYS A 231 -13.32 3.84 -2.33
N THR A 232 -13.16 5.13 -2.60
CA THR A 232 -12.85 5.63 -3.95
C THR A 232 -11.51 5.13 -4.45
N PHE A 233 -10.49 5.12 -3.59
CA PHE A 233 -9.16 4.61 -3.93
C PHE A 233 -9.18 3.10 -4.20
N ILE A 234 -9.80 2.31 -3.33
CA ILE A 234 -9.98 0.87 -3.48
C ILE A 234 -10.82 0.57 -4.73
N GLY A 235 -11.85 1.39 -4.97
CA GLY A 235 -12.79 1.25 -6.08
C GLY A 235 -13.91 0.27 -5.78
N ASP A 236 -14.31 0.18 -4.52
CA ASP A 236 -15.47 -0.57 -4.05
C ASP A 236 -16.19 0.23 -2.96
N ASN A 237 -17.51 0.35 -3.06
CA ASN A 237 -18.32 1.05 -2.09
C ASN A 237 -18.60 0.20 -0.83
N THR A 238 -18.45 -1.12 -0.95
CA THR A 238 -18.61 -2.06 0.15
C THR A 238 -17.25 -2.24 0.85
N VAL A 239 -16.94 -1.36 1.78
CA VAL A 239 -15.80 -1.46 2.69
C VAL A 239 -16.34 -1.29 4.09
N GLU A 240 -16.39 -2.36 4.88
CA GLU A 240 -17.15 -2.42 6.11
C GLU A 240 -16.43 -3.22 7.20
N SER A 241 -16.55 -2.75 8.45
CA SER A 241 -16.22 -3.55 9.62
C SER A 241 -17.32 -4.55 9.90
N VAL A 242 -16.92 -5.76 10.29
CA VAL A 242 -17.82 -6.87 10.58
C VAL A 242 -17.99 -7.00 12.09
N GLU A 243 -19.23 -7.02 12.58
CA GLU A 243 -19.53 -7.06 14.01
C GLU A 243 -19.38 -8.48 14.61
N SER A 244 -19.71 -9.50 13.82
CA SER A 244 -19.69 -10.91 14.28
C SER A 244 -19.38 -11.88 13.14
N ARG A 245 -19.11 -13.15 13.49
CA ARG A 245 -18.97 -14.21 12.48
C ARG A 245 -20.27 -14.42 11.68
N ALA A 246 -21.42 -14.31 12.33
CA ALA A 246 -22.72 -14.40 11.66
C ALA A 246 -22.90 -13.26 10.65
N ASP A 247 -22.54 -12.03 11.02
CA ASP A 247 -22.54 -10.88 10.12
C ASP A 247 -21.60 -11.11 8.93
N LEU A 248 -20.40 -11.65 9.14
CA LEU A 248 -19.50 -11.99 8.02
C LEU A 248 -20.11 -13.04 7.09
N ARG A 249 -20.75 -14.07 7.66
CA ARG A 249 -21.44 -15.10 6.87
C ARG A 249 -22.54 -14.47 6.00
N ASP A 250 -23.39 -13.66 6.59
CA ASP A 250 -24.50 -12.99 5.86
C ASP A 250 -23.96 -12.10 4.74
N LYS A 251 -22.85 -11.39 4.97
CA LYS A 251 -22.19 -10.56 3.96
C LYS A 251 -21.51 -11.35 2.84
N LEU A 252 -21.05 -12.57 3.12
CA LEU A 252 -20.44 -13.46 2.12
C LEU A 252 -21.47 -14.34 1.41
N GLN A 253 -22.60 -14.62 2.04
CA GLN A 253 -23.64 -15.48 1.50
C GLN A 253 -24.23 -14.87 0.21
N GLY A 254 -24.21 -15.65 -0.86
CA GLY A 254 -24.72 -15.22 -2.17
C GLY A 254 -23.87 -14.16 -2.89
N ARG A 255 -22.81 -13.65 -2.25
CA ARG A 255 -21.89 -12.68 -2.87
C ARG A 255 -21.02 -13.36 -3.91
N GLN A 256 -21.01 -12.83 -5.12
CA GLN A 256 -20.24 -13.38 -6.24
C GLN A 256 -18.91 -12.65 -6.45
N SER A 257 -18.82 -11.37 -6.08
CA SER A 257 -17.63 -10.53 -6.29
C SER A 257 -17.62 -9.32 -5.39
N GLY A 258 -16.45 -8.69 -5.25
CA GLY A 258 -16.26 -7.43 -4.55
C GLY A 258 -16.42 -7.51 -3.03
N GLY A 259 -16.29 -6.37 -2.40
CA GLY A 259 -16.39 -6.19 -0.96
C GLY A 259 -15.06 -6.35 -0.23
N VAL A 260 -14.85 -5.46 0.74
CA VAL A 260 -13.72 -5.49 1.67
C VAL A 260 -14.29 -5.50 3.08
N PHE A 261 -14.05 -6.59 3.80
CA PHE A 261 -14.59 -6.82 5.14
C PHE A 261 -13.47 -6.88 6.16
N LEU A 262 -13.55 -6.01 7.18
CA LEU A 262 -12.57 -5.96 8.27
C LEU A 262 -13.13 -6.67 9.48
N THR A 263 -12.35 -7.57 10.05
CA THR A 263 -12.75 -8.41 11.19
C THR A 263 -11.57 -8.70 12.11
N THR A 264 -11.85 -9.17 13.31
CA THR A 264 -10.80 -9.63 14.23
C THR A 264 -10.72 -11.14 14.26
N ILE A 265 -9.52 -11.68 14.53
CA ILE A 265 -9.29 -13.13 14.60
C ILE A 265 -10.15 -13.80 15.68
N HIS A 266 -10.49 -13.08 16.75
CA HIS A 266 -11.30 -13.59 17.85
C HIS A 266 -12.74 -13.93 17.47
N LYS A 267 -13.22 -13.42 16.33
CA LYS A 267 -14.54 -13.75 15.77
C LYS A 267 -14.56 -15.13 15.10
N PHE A 268 -13.40 -15.74 14.86
CA PHE A 268 -13.24 -17.12 14.37
C PHE A 268 -12.96 -18.04 15.57
N THR A 269 -14.03 -18.46 16.26
CA THR A 269 -13.99 -19.36 17.40
C THR A 269 -14.17 -20.82 16.97
N GLU A 270 -14.56 -21.71 17.89
CA GLU A 270 -14.69 -23.16 17.68
C GLU A 270 -15.71 -23.59 16.59
N ASP A 271 -16.48 -22.65 16.07
CA ASP A 271 -17.40 -22.91 14.96
C ASP A 271 -16.63 -22.95 13.63
N THR A 272 -16.65 -24.11 12.97
CA THR A 272 -15.97 -24.38 11.69
C THR A 272 -16.94 -24.37 10.51
N GLU A 273 -18.14 -23.83 10.70
CA GLU A 273 -19.10 -23.75 9.61
C GLU A 273 -18.54 -22.96 8.43
N LEU A 274 -18.77 -23.48 7.23
CA LEU A 274 -18.32 -22.87 5.98
C LEU A 274 -18.93 -21.47 5.81
N LEU A 275 -18.07 -20.47 5.60
CA LEU A 275 -18.50 -19.12 5.26
C LEU A 275 -18.72 -18.96 3.75
N THR A 276 -17.77 -19.46 2.97
CA THR A 276 -17.87 -19.56 1.50
C THR A 276 -16.81 -20.55 0.98
N ASP A 277 -17.14 -21.24 -0.07
CA ASP A 277 -16.22 -22.12 -0.82
C ASP A 277 -15.56 -21.43 -2.04
N ARG A 278 -15.83 -20.15 -2.24
CA ARG A 278 -15.27 -19.40 -3.35
C ARG A 278 -13.75 -19.30 -3.26
N SER A 279 -13.08 -19.48 -4.38
CA SER A 279 -11.62 -19.29 -4.50
C SER A 279 -11.22 -17.82 -4.76
N ASN A 280 -12.17 -16.97 -5.16
CA ASN A 280 -11.92 -15.54 -5.39
C ASN A 280 -12.10 -14.73 -4.10
N VAL A 281 -11.55 -15.23 -3.01
CA VAL A 281 -11.50 -14.61 -1.68
C VAL A 281 -10.05 -14.55 -1.23
N ILE A 282 -9.62 -13.38 -0.77
CA ILE A 282 -8.26 -13.14 -0.31
C ILE A 282 -8.31 -12.67 1.14
N CYS A 283 -7.68 -13.44 2.02
CA CYS A 283 -7.57 -13.12 3.44
C CYS A 283 -6.22 -12.45 3.71
N ILE A 284 -6.24 -11.24 4.22
CA ILE A 284 -5.05 -10.48 4.59
C ILE A 284 -5.05 -10.37 6.11
N SER A 285 -4.06 -10.98 6.78
CA SER A 285 -3.93 -10.95 8.24
C SER A 285 -2.84 -9.98 8.66
N ASP A 286 -3.18 -9.02 9.52
CA ASP A 286 -2.20 -8.23 10.26
C ASP A 286 -1.74 -9.00 11.50
N GLU A 287 -0.46 -8.81 11.90
CA GLU A 287 0.20 -9.54 12.97
C GLU A 287 0.08 -11.07 12.84
N ALA A 288 0.33 -11.55 11.61
CA ALA A 288 0.15 -12.96 11.21
C ALA A 288 0.89 -13.97 12.11
N HIS A 289 2.00 -13.57 12.76
CA HIS A 289 2.72 -14.41 13.70
C HIS A 289 1.86 -14.87 14.89
N ARG A 290 0.83 -14.09 15.27
CA ARG A 290 -0.09 -14.44 16.36
C ARG A 290 -1.25 -15.31 15.90
N SER A 291 -1.69 -15.12 14.65
CA SER A 291 -2.83 -15.84 14.08
C SER A 291 -2.46 -17.18 13.45
N GLN A 292 -1.21 -17.32 12.94
CA GLN A 292 -0.78 -18.50 12.18
C GLN A 292 -0.03 -19.57 13.02
N VAL A 293 0.45 -19.24 14.22
CA VAL A 293 1.34 -20.11 15.04
C VAL A 293 0.60 -21.25 15.77
N ASN A 294 -0.72 -21.33 15.73
CA ASN A 294 -1.44 -22.36 16.48
C ASN A 294 -2.29 -23.27 15.58
N LEU A 295 -1.65 -23.94 14.62
CA LEU A 295 -2.24 -25.12 13.96
C LEU A 295 -2.23 -26.33 14.88
N ASP A 296 -1.45 -26.28 15.99
CA ASP A 296 -1.30 -27.38 16.92
C ASP A 296 -2.49 -27.51 17.87
N GLN A 297 -2.86 -28.75 18.10
CA GLN A 297 -3.93 -29.14 18.95
C GLN A 297 -3.57 -28.89 20.44
N LYS A 298 -4.27 -27.96 21.10
CA LYS A 298 -4.18 -27.82 22.55
C LYS A 298 -5.23 -28.71 23.22
N ILE A 299 -4.76 -29.63 24.07
CA ILE A 299 -5.62 -30.47 24.89
C ILE A 299 -5.84 -29.75 26.22
N LYS A 300 -7.08 -29.34 26.49
CA LYS A 300 -7.49 -28.84 27.80
C LYS A 300 -8.27 -29.94 28.50
N LEU A 301 -7.75 -30.40 29.66
CA LEU A 301 -8.47 -31.26 30.57
C LEU A 301 -9.41 -30.39 31.43
N SER A 302 -10.69 -30.60 31.34
CA SER A 302 -11.68 -30.00 32.24
C SER A 302 -12.41 -31.09 32.98
N GLU A 303 -13.02 -30.76 34.13
CA GLU A 303 -13.83 -31.71 34.93
C GLU A 303 -15.01 -32.32 34.16
N LYS A 304 -15.33 -31.79 32.96
CA LYS A 304 -16.40 -32.27 32.06
C LYS A 304 -15.88 -33.07 30.85
N GLY A 305 -14.58 -33.43 30.82
CA GLY A 305 -14.00 -34.23 29.75
C GLY A 305 -12.86 -33.53 28.99
N VAL A 306 -12.28 -34.22 28.02
CA VAL A 306 -11.18 -33.72 27.17
C VAL A 306 -11.76 -32.83 26.07
N LYS A 307 -11.50 -31.55 26.11
CA LYS A 307 -11.84 -30.63 25.03
C LYS A 307 -10.60 -30.36 24.17
N LYS A 308 -10.68 -30.75 22.90
CA LYS A 308 -9.66 -30.47 21.89
C LYS A 308 -9.95 -29.11 21.30
N THR A 309 -9.05 -28.15 21.50
CA THR A 309 -9.14 -26.82 20.86
C THR A 309 -8.01 -26.66 19.87
N PHE A 310 -8.34 -26.17 18.70
CA PHE A 310 -7.38 -25.79 17.68
C PHE A 310 -7.10 -24.28 17.75
N GLY A 311 -6.05 -23.81 17.10
CA GLY A 311 -5.79 -22.38 16.97
C GLY A 311 -6.77 -21.69 16.00
N PHE A 312 -6.90 -20.37 16.12
CA PHE A 312 -7.77 -19.56 15.27
C PHE A 312 -7.49 -19.72 13.78
N ALA A 313 -6.21 -19.92 13.41
CA ALA A 313 -5.80 -20.13 12.03
C ALA A 313 -6.51 -21.34 11.38
N LYS A 314 -6.69 -22.42 12.13
CA LYS A 314 -7.40 -23.59 11.64
C LYS A 314 -8.88 -23.30 11.42
N TYR A 315 -9.53 -22.66 12.38
CA TYR A 315 -10.95 -22.30 12.25
C TYR A 315 -11.21 -21.38 11.07
N LEU A 316 -10.32 -20.41 10.87
CA LEU A 316 -10.36 -19.53 9.71
C LEU A 316 -10.22 -20.31 8.39
N HIS A 317 -9.23 -21.21 8.32
CA HIS A 317 -8.97 -22.01 7.13
C HIS A 317 -10.14 -22.97 6.82
N ASP A 318 -10.71 -23.61 7.83
CA ASP A 318 -11.87 -24.50 7.66
C ASP A 318 -13.12 -23.73 7.20
N SER A 319 -13.24 -22.44 7.58
CA SER A 319 -14.34 -21.56 7.20
C SER A 319 -14.23 -20.99 5.78
N LEU A 320 -13.00 -20.83 5.28
CA LEU A 320 -12.67 -20.27 3.97
C LEU A 320 -11.62 -21.15 3.26
N PRO A 321 -11.97 -22.41 2.94
CA PRO A 321 -10.99 -23.42 2.53
C PRO A 321 -10.33 -23.14 1.18
N ASN A 322 -10.98 -22.36 0.32
CA ASN A 322 -10.47 -22.02 -1.01
C ASN A 322 -9.90 -20.61 -1.12
N ALA A 323 -9.87 -19.86 -0.03
CA ALA A 323 -9.28 -18.52 -0.02
C ALA A 323 -7.75 -18.58 -0.17
N THR A 324 -7.18 -17.45 -0.63
CA THR A 324 -5.74 -17.23 -0.64
C THR A 324 -5.35 -16.37 0.57
N TYR A 325 -4.36 -16.81 1.33
CA TYR A 325 -3.95 -16.20 2.60
C TYR A 325 -2.65 -15.43 2.45
N VAL A 326 -2.64 -14.21 2.99
CA VAL A 326 -1.48 -13.32 3.04
C VAL A 326 -1.27 -12.84 4.45
N GLY A 327 -0.03 -12.91 4.94
CA GLY A 327 0.35 -12.46 6.27
C GLY A 327 1.15 -11.16 6.25
N PHE A 328 0.85 -10.26 7.17
CA PHE A 328 1.66 -9.09 7.50
C PHE A 328 2.13 -9.22 8.95
N THR A 329 3.41 -8.99 9.22
CA THR A 329 3.95 -9.11 10.57
C THR A 329 5.06 -8.11 10.84
N GLY A 330 5.11 -7.62 12.08
CA GLY A 330 6.20 -6.78 12.59
C GLY A 330 7.34 -7.59 13.23
N THR A 331 7.11 -8.89 13.46
CA THR A 331 8.08 -9.77 14.12
C THR A 331 8.47 -10.88 13.16
N PRO A 332 9.77 -11.14 12.90
CA PRO A 332 10.17 -12.30 12.11
C PRO A 332 9.69 -13.58 12.82
N ILE A 333 9.08 -14.47 12.06
CA ILE A 333 8.83 -15.82 12.54
C ILE A 333 10.17 -16.55 12.39
N ASP A 334 10.76 -16.91 13.52
CA ASP A 334 11.93 -17.78 13.49
C ASP A 334 11.46 -19.16 13.00
N ALA A 335 11.83 -19.49 11.77
CA ALA A 335 11.43 -20.73 11.11
C ALA A 335 12.31 -21.92 11.57
N THR A 336 12.96 -21.79 12.72
CA THR A 336 13.71 -22.86 13.39
C THR A 336 12.89 -23.40 14.54
N LEU A 337 11.93 -24.22 14.21
CA LEU A 337 11.49 -25.35 15.04
C LEU A 337 10.78 -26.36 14.13
#